data_b56a3bea83ad688f150113ad4decd6e4
#
_entry.id   b56a3bea83ad688f150113ad4decd6e4
#
_cell.length_a   1.000
_cell.length_b   1.000
_cell.length_c   1.000
_cell.angle_alpha   90.00
_cell.angle_beta   90.00
_cell.angle_gamma   90.00
#
_symmetry.space_group_name_H-M   'P 1'
#
loop_
_entity.id
_entity.type
_entity.pdbx_description
1 polymer ?
#
loop_
_entity_poly.entity_id
_entity_poly.type
_entity_poly.pdbx_seq_one_letter_code
_entity_poly.pdbx_strand_id
1 'polypeptide(L)'
;RKNETVRSVVLGTVRRQPLLCTALVLAVAGAVAASLLPPLVLGRVVDRLTARQAVPFALALGYFGLLALSGGLDSLRESLLTVFGQKMTHALRSAMCAKLDKLPAEAFVNQESGAAVSRFVGDVDTVEELFTSGIISMFADACRLCGILAVIFAENRGLALILLVVLPLLYLFT
;
A
#
# COMPACT_ATOMS: atom_id res chain seq x y z
N ARG A 1 10.27 0.55 26.54
CA ARG A 1 9.08 -0.20 27.01
C ARG A 1 7.80 0.09 26.21
N LYS A 2 7.59 1.33 25.68
CA LYS A 2 6.38 1.68 24.90
C LYS A 2 6.36 0.97 23.52
N ASN A 3 7.51 0.85 22.87
CA ASN A 3 7.65 0.21 21.54
C ASN A 3 7.50 -1.31 21.57
N GLU A 4 7.81 -1.97 22.66
CA GLU A 4 7.68 -3.43 22.77
C GLU A 4 6.21 -3.89 22.77
N THR A 5 5.31 -3.09 23.31
CA THR A 5 3.88 -3.44 23.37
C THR A 5 3.20 -3.33 22.01
N VAL A 6 3.45 -2.26 21.26
CA VAL A 6 2.91 -2.08 19.91
C VAL A 6 3.44 -3.18 18.99
N ARG A 7 4.74 -3.44 19.06
CA ARG A 7 5.40 -4.48 18.25
C ARG A 7 4.86 -5.88 18.57
N SER A 8 4.60 -6.19 19.84
CA SER A 8 4.04 -7.48 20.24
C SER A 8 2.58 -7.65 19.81
N VAL A 9 1.77 -6.59 19.82
CA VAL A 9 0.38 -6.60 19.34
C VAL A 9 0.34 -6.78 17.81
N VAL A 10 1.17 -6.03 17.07
CA VAL A 10 1.30 -6.15 15.62
C VAL A 10 1.71 -7.57 15.22
N LEU A 11 2.79 -8.10 15.80
CA LEU A 11 3.24 -9.47 15.56
C LEU A 11 2.21 -10.52 15.97
N GLY A 12 1.49 -10.28 17.06
CA GLY A 12 0.40 -11.14 17.53
C GLY A 12 -0.77 -11.19 16.55
N THR A 13 -1.15 -10.05 15.98
CA THR A 13 -2.23 -9.95 14.98
C THR A 13 -1.85 -10.64 13.68
N VAL A 14 -0.62 -10.42 13.20
CA VAL A 14 -0.08 -11.08 12.00
C VAL A 14 -0.06 -12.60 12.19
N ARG A 15 0.37 -13.10 13.36
CA ARG A 15 0.40 -14.54 13.66
C ARG A 15 -0.98 -15.16 13.81
N ARG A 16 -1.97 -14.40 14.26
CA ARG A 16 -3.34 -14.90 14.42
C ARG A 16 -4.14 -14.99 13.12
N GLN A 17 -3.70 -14.28 12.08
CA GLN A 17 -4.40 -14.23 10.80
C GLN A 17 -3.45 -14.43 9.61
N PRO A 18 -2.82 -15.60 9.51
CA PRO A 18 -1.85 -15.87 8.45
C PRO A 18 -2.49 -15.81 7.05
N LEU A 19 -3.74 -16.27 6.89
CA LEU A 19 -4.48 -16.23 5.62
C LEU A 19 -4.68 -14.81 5.11
N LEU A 20 -5.00 -13.85 5.98
CA LEU A 20 -5.20 -12.46 5.59
C LEU A 20 -3.88 -11.80 5.20
N CYS A 21 -2.80 -12.11 5.92
CA CYS A 21 -1.46 -11.61 5.60
C CYS A 21 -0.94 -12.19 4.28
N THR A 22 -1.13 -13.49 4.03
CA THR A 22 -0.73 -14.11 2.75
C THR A 22 -1.59 -13.57 1.59
N ALA A 23 -2.90 -13.42 1.78
CA ALA A 23 -3.78 -12.82 0.78
C ALA A 23 -3.37 -11.37 0.46
N LEU A 24 -3.02 -10.57 1.46
CA LEU A 24 -2.54 -9.20 1.29
C LEU A 24 -1.23 -9.16 0.49
N VAL A 25 -0.25 -9.99 0.85
CA VAL A 25 1.03 -10.06 0.12
C VAL A 25 0.82 -10.48 -1.33
N LEU A 26 -0.03 -11.49 -1.58
CA LEU A 26 -0.36 -11.91 -2.93
C LEU A 26 -1.11 -10.84 -3.72
N ALA A 27 -2.05 -10.13 -3.09
CA ALA A 27 -2.77 -9.03 -3.71
C ALA A 27 -1.85 -7.87 -4.07
N VAL A 28 -0.93 -7.49 -3.18
CA VAL A 28 0.08 -6.44 -3.45
C VAL A 28 0.98 -6.86 -4.61
N ALA A 29 1.53 -8.08 -4.58
CA ALA A 29 2.39 -8.59 -5.65
C ALA A 29 1.64 -8.68 -6.98
N GLY A 30 0.40 -9.18 -6.96
CA GLY A 30 -0.47 -9.27 -8.15
C GLY A 30 -0.84 -7.91 -8.72
N ALA A 31 -1.19 -6.95 -7.88
CA ALA A 31 -1.51 -5.58 -8.30
C ALA A 31 -0.29 -4.88 -8.92
N VAL A 32 0.90 -5.01 -8.31
CA VAL A 32 2.15 -4.47 -8.87
C VAL A 32 2.46 -5.12 -10.23
N ALA A 33 2.42 -6.45 -10.32
CA ALA A 33 2.68 -7.15 -11.58
C ALA A 33 1.68 -6.77 -12.68
N ALA A 34 0.39 -6.73 -12.35
CA ALA A 34 -0.66 -6.36 -13.30
C ALA A 34 -0.54 -4.90 -13.77
N SER A 35 -0.09 -3.98 -12.91
CA SER A 35 0.07 -2.57 -13.28
C SER A 35 1.21 -2.31 -14.28
N LEU A 36 2.13 -3.25 -14.44
CA LEU A 36 3.22 -3.15 -15.42
C LEU A 36 2.80 -3.58 -16.83
N LEU A 37 1.71 -4.36 -16.96
CA LEU A 37 1.27 -4.91 -18.23
C LEU A 37 0.64 -3.87 -19.18
N PRO A 38 -0.26 -2.97 -18.74
CA PRO A 38 -0.88 -1.97 -19.61
C PRO A 38 0.12 -1.09 -20.37
N PRO A 39 1.17 -0.50 -19.74
CA PRO A 39 2.13 0.32 -20.47
C PRO A 39 2.92 -0.48 -21.52
N LEU A 40 3.21 -1.77 -21.28
CA LEU A 40 3.89 -2.63 -22.25
C LEU A 40 3.01 -2.90 -23.49
N VAL A 41 1.72 -3.16 -23.29
CA VAL A 41 0.77 -3.36 -24.40
C VAL A 41 0.54 -2.06 -25.15
N LEU A 42 0.44 -0.93 -24.45
CA LEU A 42 0.32 0.39 -25.07
C LEU A 42 1.53 0.72 -25.95
N GLY A 43 2.74 0.41 -25.49
CA GLY A 43 3.96 0.54 -26.32
C GLY A 43 3.84 -0.21 -27.63
N ARG A 44 3.40 -1.47 -27.61
CA ARG A 44 3.17 -2.26 -28.83
C ARG A 44 2.09 -1.68 -29.76
N VAL A 45 1.06 -1.06 -29.19
CA VAL A 45 0.03 -0.37 -30.00
C VAL A 45 0.64 0.83 -30.70
N VAL A 46 1.41 1.64 -29.99
CA VAL A 46 2.09 2.83 -30.54
C VAL A 46 3.08 2.43 -31.64
N ASP A 47 3.89 1.39 -31.42
CA ASP A 47 4.85 0.89 -32.41
C ASP A 47 4.16 0.47 -33.70
N ARG A 48 3.03 -0.24 -33.64
CA ARG A 48 2.23 -0.61 -34.81
C ARG A 48 1.66 0.59 -35.54
N LEU A 49 1.14 1.57 -34.79
CA LEU A 49 0.62 2.82 -35.38
C LEU A 49 1.72 3.61 -36.10
N THR A 50 2.89 3.71 -35.49
CA THR A 50 4.06 4.39 -36.08
C THR A 50 4.55 3.67 -37.34
N ALA A 51 4.49 2.33 -37.33
CA ALA A 51 4.80 1.52 -38.50
C ALA A 51 3.67 1.51 -39.57
N ARG A 52 2.62 2.31 -39.41
CA ARG A 52 1.43 2.36 -40.25
C ARG A 52 0.74 0.99 -40.48
N GLN A 53 0.87 0.11 -39.50
CA GLN A 53 0.21 -1.18 -39.48
C GLN A 53 -1.16 -1.08 -38.81
N ALA A 54 -2.13 -1.86 -39.30
CA ALA A 54 -3.44 -1.92 -38.66
C ALA A 54 -3.34 -2.48 -37.24
N VAL A 55 -3.97 -1.82 -36.30
CA VAL A 55 -4.09 -2.32 -34.91
C VAL A 55 -5.26 -3.30 -34.88
N PRO A 56 -5.03 -4.60 -34.61
CA PRO A 56 -6.12 -5.55 -34.53
C PRO A 56 -7.04 -5.22 -33.34
N PHE A 57 -8.34 -5.33 -33.56
CA PHE A 57 -9.36 -5.06 -32.53
C PHE A 57 -9.14 -5.89 -31.27
N ALA A 58 -8.64 -7.13 -31.41
CA ALA A 58 -8.29 -8.02 -30.31
C ALA A 58 -7.22 -7.41 -29.38
N LEU A 59 -6.27 -6.64 -29.93
CA LEU A 59 -5.22 -5.99 -29.14
C LEU A 59 -5.77 -4.80 -28.34
N ALA A 60 -6.71 -4.05 -28.91
CA ALA A 60 -7.43 -2.99 -28.20
C ALA A 60 -8.30 -3.59 -27.07
N LEU A 61 -9.07 -4.64 -27.37
CA LEU A 61 -9.89 -5.32 -26.37
C LEU A 61 -9.03 -5.92 -25.25
N GLY A 62 -7.88 -6.51 -25.59
CA GLY A 62 -6.90 -7.02 -24.63
C GLY A 62 -6.35 -5.93 -23.71
N TYR A 63 -6.07 -4.75 -24.25
CA TYR A 63 -5.61 -3.61 -23.47
C TYR A 63 -6.66 -3.16 -22.43
N PHE A 64 -7.92 -3.00 -22.85
CA PHE A 64 -9.01 -2.68 -21.93
C PHE A 64 -9.24 -3.77 -20.88
N GLY A 65 -9.13 -5.04 -21.27
CA GLY A 65 -9.20 -6.17 -20.35
C GLY A 65 -8.09 -6.13 -19.28
N LEU A 66 -6.87 -5.80 -19.69
CA LEU A 66 -5.74 -5.62 -18.76
C LEU A 66 -5.92 -4.42 -17.82
N LEU A 67 -6.48 -3.31 -18.32
CA LEU A 67 -6.81 -2.17 -17.48
C LEU A 67 -7.86 -2.54 -16.42
N ALA A 68 -8.92 -3.24 -16.82
CA ALA A 68 -9.96 -3.70 -15.90
C ALA A 68 -9.40 -4.68 -14.86
N LEU A 69 -8.55 -5.61 -15.28
CA LEU A 69 -7.87 -6.57 -14.40
C LEU A 69 -6.95 -5.86 -13.39
N SER A 70 -6.12 -4.93 -13.88
CA SER A 70 -5.22 -4.13 -13.02
C SER A 70 -6.00 -3.32 -12.00
N GLY A 71 -7.06 -2.61 -12.42
CA GLY A 71 -7.92 -1.85 -11.52
C GLY A 71 -8.65 -2.74 -10.51
N GLY A 72 -9.12 -3.91 -10.93
CA GLY A 72 -9.74 -4.90 -10.04
C GLY A 72 -8.77 -5.42 -8.96
N LEU A 73 -7.53 -5.72 -9.34
CA LEU A 73 -6.49 -6.15 -8.40
C LEU A 73 -6.07 -5.03 -7.45
N ASP A 74 -5.98 -3.78 -7.93
CA ASP A 74 -5.71 -2.62 -7.07
C ASP A 74 -6.86 -2.42 -6.06
N SER A 75 -8.12 -2.54 -6.47
CA SER A 75 -9.28 -2.45 -5.59
C SER A 75 -9.32 -3.59 -4.55
N LEU A 76 -8.95 -4.80 -4.96
CA LEU A 76 -8.85 -5.94 -4.05
C LEU A 76 -7.74 -5.71 -3.01
N ARG A 77 -6.57 -5.24 -3.45
CA ARG A 77 -5.46 -4.86 -2.56
C ARG A 77 -5.92 -3.83 -1.52
N GLU A 78 -6.58 -2.75 -1.96
CA GLU A 78 -7.05 -1.67 -1.09
C GLU A 78 -8.08 -2.18 -0.07
N SER A 79 -9.01 -3.02 -0.50
CA SER A 79 -10.00 -3.64 0.37
C SER A 79 -9.35 -4.53 1.45
N LEU A 80 -8.39 -5.36 1.07
CA LEU A 80 -7.66 -6.20 2.01
C LEU A 80 -6.82 -5.38 2.99
N LEU A 81 -6.22 -4.29 2.50
CA LEU A 81 -5.44 -3.36 3.32
C LEU A 81 -6.33 -2.68 4.37
N THR A 82 -7.50 -2.22 3.98
CA THR A 82 -8.50 -1.62 4.89
C THR A 82 -8.95 -2.62 5.96
N VAL A 83 -9.29 -3.85 5.57
CA VAL A 83 -9.67 -4.90 6.52
C VAL A 83 -8.52 -5.22 7.49
N PHE A 84 -7.29 -5.27 6.99
CA PHE A 84 -6.11 -5.49 7.83
C PHE A 84 -5.91 -4.34 8.82
N GLY A 85 -6.03 -3.09 8.38
CA GLY A 85 -5.95 -1.90 9.22
C GLY A 85 -6.99 -1.90 10.34
N GLN A 86 -8.25 -2.13 10.00
CA GLN A 86 -9.34 -2.21 10.99
C GLN A 86 -9.10 -3.29 12.05
N LYS A 87 -8.59 -4.46 11.64
CA LYS A 87 -8.26 -5.53 12.61
C LYS A 87 -7.08 -5.16 13.50
N MET A 88 -6.09 -4.45 12.95
CA MET A 88 -4.96 -3.93 13.71
C MET A 88 -5.42 -2.91 14.75
N THR A 89 -6.25 -1.96 14.34
CA THR A 89 -6.83 -0.93 15.21
C THR A 89 -7.65 -1.56 16.33
N HIS A 90 -8.50 -2.52 16.01
CA HIS A 90 -9.27 -3.24 17.03
C HIS A 90 -8.37 -3.96 18.03
N ALA A 91 -7.32 -4.64 17.57
CA ALA A 91 -6.37 -5.32 18.45
C ALA A 91 -5.60 -4.32 19.34
N LEU A 92 -5.23 -3.17 18.79
CA LEU A 92 -4.55 -2.11 19.53
C LEU A 92 -5.47 -1.50 20.60
N ARG A 93 -6.69 -1.12 20.23
CA ARG A 93 -7.71 -0.58 21.15
C ARG A 93 -7.99 -1.56 22.28
N SER A 94 -8.18 -2.84 21.98
CA SER A 94 -8.40 -3.89 22.97
C SER A 94 -7.23 -4.05 23.94
N ALA A 95 -6.00 -4.05 23.42
CA ALA A 95 -4.80 -4.15 24.25
C ALA A 95 -4.59 -2.92 25.13
N MET A 96 -5.02 -1.75 24.67
CA MET A 96 -4.93 -0.51 25.43
C MET A 96 -6.00 -0.46 26.51
N CYS A 97 -7.26 -0.84 26.24
CA CYS A 97 -8.32 -0.97 27.25
C CYS A 97 -7.92 -1.95 28.36
N ALA A 98 -7.38 -3.10 28.01
CA ALA A 98 -6.90 -4.08 28.99
C ALA A 98 -5.74 -3.56 29.88
N LYS A 99 -5.01 -2.54 29.42
CA LYS A 99 -4.00 -1.85 30.25
C LYS A 99 -4.62 -0.78 31.15
N LEU A 100 -5.63 -0.07 30.65
CA LEU A 100 -6.38 0.92 31.45
C LEU A 100 -7.04 0.27 32.65
N ASP A 101 -7.65 -0.90 32.48
CA ASP A 101 -8.27 -1.65 33.58
C ASP A 101 -7.28 -2.04 34.71
N LYS A 102 -6.00 -2.06 34.41
CA LYS A 102 -4.94 -2.39 35.39
C LYS A 102 -4.32 -1.17 36.07
N LEU A 103 -4.72 0.05 35.69
CA LEU A 103 -4.21 1.27 36.32
C LEU A 103 -4.99 1.55 37.60
N PRO A 104 -4.32 1.89 38.71
CA PRO A 104 -4.98 2.27 39.93
C PRO A 104 -5.78 3.57 39.75
N ALA A 105 -6.93 3.66 40.42
CA ALA A 105 -7.84 4.82 40.32
C ALA A 105 -7.15 6.17 40.60
N GLU A 106 -6.12 6.17 41.42
CA GLU A 106 -5.30 7.35 41.76
C GLU A 106 -4.59 7.98 40.57
N ALA A 107 -4.30 7.18 39.50
CA ALA A 107 -3.69 7.69 38.28
C ALA A 107 -4.64 8.56 37.44
N PHE A 108 -5.94 8.48 37.71
CA PHE A 108 -6.98 9.23 36.98
C PHE A 108 -7.42 10.50 37.69
N VAL A 109 -7.12 10.63 38.97
CA VAL A 109 -7.57 11.77 39.80
C VAL A 109 -6.90 13.09 39.39
N ASN A 110 -5.70 13.04 38.82
CA ASN A 110 -4.92 14.24 38.45
C ASN A 110 -4.90 14.52 36.94
N GLN A 111 -5.62 13.78 36.12
CA GLN A 111 -5.74 14.04 34.69
C GLN A 111 -7.20 14.27 34.27
N GLU A 112 -7.42 15.33 33.50
CA GLU A 112 -8.73 15.51 32.83
C GLU A 112 -9.06 14.28 32.01
N SER A 113 -10.05 13.51 32.47
CA SER A 113 -10.47 12.23 31.88
C SER A 113 -10.73 12.33 30.37
N GLY A 114 -11.26 13.48 29.92
CA GLY A 114 -11.53 13.75 28.49
C GLY A 114 -10.26 13.90 27.65
N ALA A 115 -9.21 14.55 28.17
CA ALA A 115 -7.96 14.74 27.45
C ALA A 115 -7.17 13.42 27.28
N ALA A 116 -7.22 12.55 28.29
CA ALA A 116 -6.61 11.23 28.22
C ALA A 116 -7.30 10.33 27.17
N VAL A 117 -8.63 10.32 27.12
CA VAL A 117 -9.42 9.55 26.16
C VAL A 117 -9.22 10.08 24.74
N SER A 118 -9.22 11.40 24.53
CA SER A 118 -9.01 12.02 23.22
C SER A 118 -7.63 11.69 22.64
N ARG A 119 -6.56 11.78 23.45
CA ARG A 119 -5.21 11.35 23.03
C ARG A 119 -5.16 9.87 22.70
N PHE A 120 -5.87 9.07 23.46
CA PHE A 120 -5.91 7.64 23.31
C PHE A 120 -6.54 7.22 21.95
N VAL A 121 -7.65 7.86 21.58
CA VAL A 121 -8.32 7.63 20.29
C VAL A 121 -7.45 8.13 19.15
N GLY A 122 -6.93 9.35 19.24
CA GLY A 122 -6.09 9.94 18.20
C GLY A 122 -4.79 9.18 17.93
N ASP A 123 -4.12 8.69 18.99
CA ASP A 123 -2.89 7.90 18.83
C ASP A 123 -3.15 6.56 18.11
N VAL A 124 -4.31 5.95 18.34
CA VAL A 124 -4.68 4.69 17.67
C VAL A 124 -5.02 4.91 16.21
N ASP A 125 -5.78 5.97 15.92
CA ASP A 125 -6.16 6.32 14.55
C ASP A 125 -4.92 6.70 13.72
N THR A 126 -3.94 7.40 14.32
CA THR A 126 -2.66 7.69 13.67
C THR A 126 -1.87 6.42 13.35
N VAL A 127 -1.87 5.43 14.24
CA VAL A 127 -1.21 4.14 14.00
C VAL A 127 -1.91 3.37 12.89
N GLU A 128 -3.25 3.39 12.85
CA GLU A 128 -4.02 2.79 11.76
C GLU A 128 -3.65 3.39 10.42
N GLU A 129 -3.64 4.71 10.32
CA GLU A 129 -3.30 5.44 9.10
C GLU A 129 -1.87 5.14 8.63
N LEU A 130 -0.91 5.07 9.55
CA LEU A 130 0.48 4.69 9.22
C LEU A 130 0.58 3.27 8.64
N PHE A 131 -0.21 2.33 9.12
CA PHE A 131 -0.18 0.95 8.62
C PHE A 131 -1.02 0.74 7.35
N THR A 132 -2.14 1.43 7.20
CA THR A 132 -3.04 1.27 6.04
C THR A 132 -2.60 2.09 4.83
N SER A 133 -2.49 3.41 4.97
CA SER A 133 -2.13 4.33 3.89
C SER A 133 -0.63 4.63 3.83
N GLY A 134 0.09 4.46 4.94
CA GLY A 134 1.50 4.81 5.03
C GLY A 134 2.44 3.71 4.52
N ILE A 135 2.93 2.87 5.42
CA ILE A 135 4.10 1.99 5.15
C ILE A 135 3.83 0.98 4.03
N ILE A 136 2.65 0.33 4.02
CA ILE A 136 2.37 -0.75 3.06
C ILE A 136 2.12 -0.17 1.67
N SER A 137 1.40 0.95 1.57
CA SER A 137 1.18 1.64 0.30
C SER A 137 2.49 2.19 -0.25
N MET A 138 3.31 2.86 0.56
CA MET A 138 4.62 3.35 0.13
C MET A 138 5.53 2.22 -0.37
N PHE A 139 5.52 1.06 0.29
CA PHE A 139 6.29 -0.09 -0.15
C PHE A 139 5.78 -0.63 -1.50
N ALA A 140 4.46 -0.74 -1.67
CA ALA A 140 3.86 -1.18 -2.93
C ALA A 140 4.16 -0.19 -4.08
N ASP A 141 4.09 1.11 -3.82
CA ASP A 141 4.39 2.15 -4.80
C ASP A 141 5.88 2.18 -5.15
N ALA A 142 6.77 1.98 -4.17
CA ALA A 142 8.20 1.83 -4.43
C ALA A 142 8.49 0.60 -5.31
N CYS A 143 7.87 -0.54 -5.04
CA CYS A 143 7.98 -1.74 -5.89
C CYS A 143 7.46 -1.47 -7.31
N ARG A 144 6.34 -0.75 -7.44
CA ARG A 144 5.77 -0.35 -8.74
C ARG A 144 6.73 0.56 -9.51
N LEU A 145 7.29 1.57 -8.86
CA LEU A 145 8.30 2.46 -9.46
C LEU A 145 9.54 1.68 -9.93
N CYS A 146 10.09 0.82 -9.09
CA CYS A 146 11.21 -0.03 -9.46
C CYS A 146 10.87 -0.93 -10.65
N GLY A 147 9.67 -1.51 -10.69
CA GLY A 147 9.19 -2.32 -11.81
C GLY A 147 9.10 -1.53 -13.11
N ILE A 148 8.51 -0.34 -13.08
CA ILE A 148 8.42 0.55 -14.25
C ILE A 148 9.82 0.94 -14.74
N LEU A 149 10.71 1.35 -13.84
CA LEU A 149 12.10 1.68 -14.19
C LEU A 149 12.83 0.51 -14.81
N ALA A 150 12.67 -0.70 -14.28
CA ALA A 150 13.29 -1.91 -14.83
C ALA A 150 12.79 -2.21 -16.26
N VAL A 151 11.49 -2.06 -16.50
CA VAL A 151 10.90 -2.24 -17.83
C VAL A 151 11.44 -1.21 -18.82
N ILE A 152 11.45 0.07 -18.44
CA ILE A 152 11.97 1.15 -19.31
C ILE A 152 13.46 0.95 -19.58
N PHE A 153 14.23 0.50 -18.58
CA PHE A 153 15.66 0.22 -18.74
C PHE A 153 15.92 -0.94 -19.71
N ALA A 154 15.05 -1.95 -19.72
CA ALA A 154 15.12 -3.07 -20.65
C ALA A 154 14.80 -2.65 -22.08
N GLU A 155 13.81 -1.76 -22.26
CA GLU A 155 13.38 -1.27 -23.58
C GLU A 155 14.33 -0.18 -24.14
N ASN A 156 14.71 0.80 -23.31
CA ASN A 156 15.56 1.90 -23.73
C ASN A 156 16.37 2.48 -22.58
N ARG A 157 17.67 2.16 -22.56
CA ARG A 157 18.60 2.62 -21.51
C ARG A 157 18.75 4.13 -21.43
N GLY A 158 18.68 4.84 -22.57
CA GLY A 158 18.78 6.30 -22.61
C GLY A 158 17.59 6.97 -21.94
N LEU A 159 16.37 6.48 -22.23
CA LEU A 159 15.15 6.98 -21.63
C LEU A 159 15.12 6.71 -20.11
N ALA A 160 15.57 5.53 -19.69
CA ALA A 160 15.66 5.18 -18.26
C ALA A 160 16.60 6.11 -17.49
N LEU A 161 17.76 6.46 -18.06
CA LEU A 161 18.71 7.40 -17.45
C LEU A 161 18.11 8.81 -17.31
N ILE A 162 17.42 9.30 -18.34
CA ILE A 162 16.73 10.60 -18.30
C ILE A 162 15.68 10.59 -17.18
N LEU A 163 14.88 9.54 -17.10
CA LEU A 163 13.82 9.42 -16.10
C LEU A 163 14.40 9.36 -14.67
N LEU A 164 15.52 8.65 -14.49
CA LEU A 164 16.22 8.52 -13.20
C LEU A 164 16.79 9.87 -12.71
N VAL A 165 17.13 10.76 -13.62
CA VAL A 165 17.58 12.14 -13.28
C VAL A 165 16.37 13.06 -13.05
N VAL A 166 15.34 12.94 -13.87
CA VAL A 166 14.15 13.83 -13.81
C VAL A 166 13.31 13.56 -12.55
N LEU A 167 13.18 12.28 -12.13
CA LEU A 167 12.40 11.93 -10.93
C LEU A 167 12.87 12.65 -9.65
N PRO A 168 14.15 12.60 -9.26
CA PRO A 168 14.61 13.34 -8.08
C PRO A 168 14.55 14.86 -8.27
N LEU A 169 14.70 15.34 -9.48
CA LEU A 169 14.57 16.77 -9.79
C LEU A 169 13.12 17.23 -9.56
N LEU A 170 12.13 16.48 -10.04
CA LEU A 170 10.71 16.76 -9.77
C LEU A 170 10.39 16.73 -8.27
N TYR A 171 10.95 15.75 -7.55
CA TYR A 171 10.76 15.68 -6.09
C TYR A 171 11.36 16.88 -5.36
N LEU A 172 12.46 17.45 -5.86
CA LEU A 172 13.09 18.62 -5.25
C LEU A 172 12.27 19.91 -5.48
N PHE A 173 11.47 19.97 -6.57
CA PHE A 173 10.65 21.12 -6.91
C PHE A 173 9.20 21.06 -6.36
N THR A 174 8.78 19.94 -5.79
CA THR A 174 7.44 19.73 -5.19
C THR A 174 7.50 19.86 -3.67
#